data_486f89112f6fe878effc6385059395af
#
_entry.id   486f89112f6fe878effc6385059395af
#
_cell.length_a   1.000
_cell.length_b   1.000
_cell.length_c   1.000
_cell.angle_alpha   90.00
_cell.angle_beta   90.00
_cell.angle_gamma   90.00
#
_symmetry.space_group_name_H-M   'P 1'
#
loop_
_entity.id
_entity.type
_entity.pdbx_description
1 polymer ?
#
loop_
_entity_poly.entity_id
_entity_poly.type
_entity_poly.pdbx_seq_one_letter_code
_entity_poly.pdbx_strand_id
1 'polypeptide(L)'
;MKIFVLLPRIPWPLEKGDKLRAYNQIKQLAKNNEVILCALNADKKANKEEAFKALQPYCKSITFIDISKTSILINLTKAFLKGLPIQCGYFYNKKAHKKIHHLIERHQPDMLFGQMIRVAEYLRHEKTKKTIDYQDVLSMGMKRRSEIAPFFMKPIFNMEYRRLKKYEHDIFDDFDIKTIISKQDRDFIDHSKRDEIL
;
A
#
# COMPACT_ATOMS: atom_id res chain seq x y z
N MET A 1 -11.99 -12.79 -13.67
CA MET A 1 -12.41 -12.18 -12.39
C MET A 1 -12.27 -10.66 -12.50
N LYS A 2 -12.97 -9.92 -11.66
CA LYS A 2 -12.85 -8.47 -11.54
C LYS A 2 -11.97 -8.15 -10.32
N ILE A 3 -10.85 -7.48 -10.52
CA ILE A 3 -9.86 -7.21 -9.48
C ILE A 3 -9.75 -5.71 -9.25
N PHE A 4 -9.99 -5.27 -8.02
CA PHE A 4 -9.77 -3.88 -7.60
C PHE A 4 -8.34 -3.75 -7.06
N VAL A 5 -7.51 -2.99 -7.76
CA VAL A 5 -6.10 -2.76 -7.41
C VAL A 5 -5.96 -1.41 -6.74
N LEU A 6 -5.49 -1.40 -5.48
CA LEU A 6 -5.23 -0.19 -4.71
C LEU A 6 -3.73 0.01 -4.52
N LEU A 7 -3.22 1.17 -4.97
CA LEU A 7 -1.81 1.52 -4.89
C LEU A 7 -1.59 2.76 -4.02
N PRO A 8 -0.47 2.84 -3.26
CA PRO A 8 -0.12 4.02 -2.47
C PRO A 8 0.32 5.22 -3.31
N ARG A 9 0.63 4.99 -4.59
CA ARG A 9 1.01 6.05 -5.54
C ARG A 9 0.71 5.65 -6.98
N ILE A 10 0.64 6.64 -7.86
CA ILE A 10 0.46 6.43 -9.32
C ILE A 10 1.68 5.66 -9.85
N PRO A 11 1.50 4.51 -10.54
CA PRO A 11 2.60 3.64 -10.98
C PRO A 11 3.24 4.12 -12.29
N TRP A 12 3.40 5.42 -12.47
CA TRP A 12 4.03 6.08 -13.62
C TRP A 12 4.66 7.41 -13.21
N PRO A 13 5.82 7.83 -13.82
CA PRO A 13 6.71 7.05 -14.67
C PRO A 13 7.43 5.92 -13.89
N LEU A 14 8.05 4.98 -14.63
CA LEU A 14 8.62 3.73 -14.07
C LEU A 14 10.01 3.91 -13.41
N GLU A 15 10.24 5.05 -12.77
CA GLU A 15 11.55 5.42 -12.20
C GLU A 15 11.86 4.75 -10.86
N LYS A 16 10.86 4.16 -10.19
CA LYS A 16 10.99 3.56 -8.86
C LYS A 16 10.56 2.10 -8.89
N GLY A 17 11.24 1.26 -8.12
CA GLY A 17 10.96 -0.16 -8.09
C GLY A 17 9.52 -0.52 -7.74
N ASP A 18 8.90 0.19 -6.79
CA ASP A 18 7.50 -0.01 -6.43
C ASP A 18 6.53 0.34 -7.57
N LYS A 19 6.81 1.40 -8.34
CA LYS A 19 6.02 1.77 -9.51
C LYS A 19 6.18 0.76 -10.65
N LEU A 20 7.42 0.35 -10.94
CA LEU A 20 7.73 -0.64 -11.98
C LEU A 20 7.04 -1.98 -11.65
N ARG A 21 7.13 -2.42 -10.39
CA ARG A 21 6.45 -3.63 -9.93
C ARG A 21 4.93 -3.53 -10.10
N ALA A 22 4.31 -2.45 -9.59
CA ALA A 22 2.87 -2.23 -9.73
C ALA A 22 2.41 -2.25 -11.19
N TYR A 23 3.12 -1.54 -12.06
CA TYR A 23 2.81 -1.52 -13.49
C TYR A 23 2.84 -2.91 -14.12
N ASN A 24 3.90 -3.70 -13.84
CA ASN A 24 4.02 -5.06 -14.36
C ASN A 24 2.98 -6.00 -13.75
N GLN A 25 2.64 -5.86 -12.47
CA GLN A 25 1.56 -6.64 -11.84
C GLN A 25 0.21 -6.34 -12.51
N ILE A 26 -0.14 -5.06 -12.71
CA ILE A 26 -1.36 -4.65 -13.44
C ILE A 26 -1.39 -5.29 -14.82
N LYS A 27 -0.29 -5.20 -15.57
CA LYS A 27 -0.16 -5.77 -16.91
C LYS A 27 -0.36 -7.28 -16.93
N GLN A 28 0.15 -8.00 -15.94
CA GLN A 28 -0.03 -9.45 -15.83
C GLN A 28 -1.45 -9.82 -15.40
N LEU A 29 -2.01 -9.13 -14.42
CA LEU A 29 -3.38 -9.33 -13.97
C LEU A 29 -4.39 -9.11 -15.10
N ALA A 30 -4.17 -8.09 -15.92
CA ALA A 30 -5.05 -7.72 -17.02
C ALA A 30 -5.14 -8.77 -18.15
N LYS A 31 -4.20 -9.72 -18.23
CA LYS A 31 -4.24 -10.78 -19.25
C LYS A 31 -5.50 -11.67 -19.14
N ASN A 32 -5.94 -11.94 -17.93
CA ASN A 32 -7.02 -12.89 -17.64
C ASN A 32 -8.11 -12.30 -16.73
N ASN A 33 -8.01 -11.01 -16.39
CA ASN A 33 -8.92 -10.38 -15.45
C ASN A 33 -9.28 -8.96 -15.90
N GLU A 34 -10.41 -8.49 -15.40
CA GLU A 34 -10.83 -7.10 -15.52
C GLU A 34 -10.24 -6.31 -14.36
N VAL A 35 -9.32 -5.39 -14.65
CA VAL A 35 -8.61 -4.61 -13.64
C VAL A 35 -9.28 -3.25 -13.43
N ILE A 36 -9.61 -2.94 -12.18
CA ILE A 36 -10.09 -1.62 -11.74
C ILE A 36 -8.99 -1.02 -10.88
N LEU A 37 -8.33 0.01 -11.40
CA LEU A 37 -7.21 0.65 -10.72
C LEU A 37 -7.65 1.86 -9.92
N CYS A 38 -7.27 1.89 -8.65
CA CYS A 38 -7.31 3.07 -7.80
C CYS A 38 -5.90 3.36 -7.26
N ALA A 39 -5.37 4.54 -7.49
CA ALA A 39 -4.07 4.94 -6.97
C ALA A 39 -4.17 6.24 -6.18
N LEU A 40 -3.57 6.26 -5.00
CA LEU A 40 -3.42 7.48 -4.21
C LEU A 40 -2.36 8.38 -4.86
N ASN A 41 -2.51 9.67 -4.71
CA ASN A 41 -1.56 10.65 -5.23
C ASN A 41 -1.26 11.71 -4.18
N ALA A 42 -0.06 11.67 -3.60
CA ALA A 42 0.48 12.70 -2.74
C ALA A 42 1.42 13.67 -3.48
N ASP A 43 1.78 13.36 -4.75
CA ASP A 43 2.68 14.14 -5.55
C ASP A 43 1.91 15.04 -6.53
N LYS A 44 1.93 16.35 -6.26
CA LYS A 44 1.30 17.35 -7.14
C LYS A 44 1.93 17.45 -8.53
N LYS A 45 3.17 16.97 -8.69
CA LYS A 45 3.92 17.03 -9.96
C LYS A 45 3.65 15.80 -10.84
N ALA A 46 2.92 14.80 -10.34
CA ALA A 46 2.61 13.61 -11.11
C ALA A 46 1.79 13.97 -12.36
N ASN A 47 2.29 13.58 -13.52
CA ASN A 47 1.56 13.72 -14.78
C ASN A 47 0.49 12.64 -14.91
N LYS A 48 -0.72 12.98 -14.47
CA LYS A 48 -1.85 12.04 -14.45
C LYS A 48 -2.33 11.66 -15.84
N GLU A 49 -2.23 12.56 -16.79
CA GLU A 49 -2.65 12.31 -18.17
C GLU A 49 -1.76 11.27 -18.83
N GLU A 50 -0.43 11.42 -18.69
CA GLU A 50 0.53 10.46 -19.20
C GLU A 50 0.38 9.10 -18.50
N ALA A 51 0.22 9.10 -17.16
CA ALA A 51 -0.04 7.89 -16.40
C ALA A 51 -1.34 7.20 -16.85
N PHE A 52 -2.40 7.97 -17.10
CA PHE A 52 -3.66 7.41 -17.60
C PHE A 52 -3.47 6.75 -18.97
N LYS A 53 -2.81 7.41 -19.92
CA LYS A 53 -2.51 6.86 -21.26
C LYS A 53 -1.70 5.56 -21.17
N ALA A 54 -0.70 5.50 -20.27
CA ALA A 54 0.13 4.32 -20.08
C ALA A 54 -0.61 3.12 -19.46
N LEU A 55 -1.64 3.37 -18.65
CA LEU A 55 -2.36 2.34 -17.89
C LEU A 55 -3.68 1.93 -18.55
N GLN A 56 -4.27 2.80 -19.37
CA GLN A 56 -5.56 2.58 -20.03
C GLN A 56 -5.64 1.25 -20.81
N PRO A 57 -4.58 0.76 -21.49
CA PRO A 57 -4.65 -0.52 -22.21
C PRO A 57 -4.86 -1.73 -21.29
N TYR A 58 -4.61 -1.59 -19.99
CA TYR A 58 -4.63 -2.70 -19.01
C TYR A 58 -5.77 -2.60 -18.00
N CYS A 59 -6.45 -1.45 -17.93
CA CYS A 59 -7.43 -1.19 -16.88
C CYS A 59 -8.80 -0.85 -17.46
N LYS A 60 -9.85 -1.50 -16.97
CA LYS A 60 -11.25 -1.18 -17.27
C LYS A 60 -11.65 0.20 -16.74
N SER A 61 -11.12 0.54 -15.57
CA SER A 61 -11.35 1.81 -14.90
C SER A 61 -10.09 2.26 -14.17
N ILE A 62 -9.80 3.57 -14.22
CA ILE A 62 -8.66 4.17 -13.53
C ILE A 62 -9.16 5.36 -12.73
N THR A 63 -8.81 5.38 -11.45
CA THR A 63 -9.12 6.49 -10.54
C THR A 63 -7.86 6.92 -9.80
N PHE A 64 -7.50 8.20 -9.90
CA PHE A 64 -6.46 8.81 -9.07
C PHE A 64 -7.09 9.65 -7.97
N ILE A 65 -6.67 9.43 -6.72
CA ILE A 65 -7.19 10.14 -5.55
C ILE A 65 -6.08 10.99 -4.95
N ASP A 66 -6.23 12.31 -5.05
CA ASP A 66 -5.26 13.24 -4.47
C ASP A 66 -5.37 13.29 -2.95
N ILE A 67 -4.21 13.24 -2.29
CA ILE A 67 -4.06 13.44 -0.86
C ILE A 67 -3.42 14.82 -0.63
N SER A 68 -4.13 15.72 0.03
CA SER A 68 -3.62 17.07 0.29
C SER A 68 -2.55 17.08 1.39
N LYS A 69 -1.55 17.98 1.28
CA LYS A 69 -0.50 18.13 2.29
C LYS A 69 -1.04 18.47 3.67
N THR A 70 -2.10 19.28 3.75
CA THR A 70 -2.75 19.63 5.02
C THR A 70 -3.39 18.41 5.68
N SER A 71 -4.04 17.54 4.92
CA SER A 71 -4.59 16.29 5.45
C SER A 71 -3.50 15.31 5.89
N ILE A 72 -2.35 15.28 5.21
CA ILE A 72 -1.21 14.47 5.61
C ILE A 72 -0.74 14.88 7.02
N LEU A 73 -0.52 16.16 7.28
CA LEU A 73 -0.06 16.63 8.58
C LEU A 73 -1.03 16.25 9.71
N ILE A 74 -2.33 16.47 9.53
CA ILE A 74 -3.38 16.09 10.49
C ILE A 74 -3.37 14.57 10.72
N ASN A 75 -3.23 13.79 9.67
CA ASN A 75 -3.26 12.34 9.76
C ASN A 75 -2.00 11.77 10.41
N LEU A 76 -0.83 12.38 10.18
CA LEU A 76 0.41 12.02 10.88
C LEU A 76 0.27 12.21 12.39
N THR A 77 -0.29 13.34 12.84
CA THR A 77 -0.55 13.58 14.26
C THR A 77 -1.50 12.54 14.84
N LYS A 78 -2.61 12.24 14.14
CA LYS A 78 -3.57 11.21 14.57
C LYS A 78 -2.95 9.81 14.61
N ALA A 79 -2.16 9.44 13.59
CA ALA A 79 -1.45 8.17 13.55
C ALA A 79 -0.46 8.04 14.71
N PHE A 80 0.28 9.11 14.98
CA PHE A 80 1.22 9.16 16.11
C PHE A 80 0.50 8.89 17.45
N LEU A 81 -0.61 9.60 17.72
CA LEU A 81 -1.40 9.42 18.94
C LEU A 81 -2.04 8.04 19.07
N LYS A 82 -2.42 7.42 17.95
CA LYS A 82 -3.00 6.07 17.90
C LYS A 82 -1.97 4.93 17.91
N GLY A 83 -0.67 5.24 17.95
CA GLY A 83 0.37 4.23 17.85
C GLY A 83 0.53 3.58 16.46
N LEU A 84 -0.14 4.10 15.43
CA LEU A 84 0.02 3.63 14.06
C LEU A 84 1.38 4.05 13.49
N PRO A 85 1.94 3.28 12.54
CA PRO A 85 3.15 3.69 11.83
C PRO A 85 2.95 5.02 11.11
N ILE A 86 3.96 5.86 11.15
CA ILE A 86 3.97 7.18 10.47
C ILE A 86 3.75 6.99 8.96
N GLN A 87 4.35 5.96 8.38
CA GLN A 87 4.19 5.66 6.95
C GLN A 87 2.74 5.30 6.59
N CYS A 88 2.04 4.54 7.42
CA CYS A 88 0.61 4.25 7.19
C CYS A 88 -0.24 5.51 7.37
N GLY A 89 0.04 6.31 8.41
CA GLY A 89 -0.64 7.58 8.64
C GLY A 89 -0.45 8.60 7.52
N TYR A 90 0.73 8.62 6.88
CA TYR A 90 1.02 9.49 5.73
C TYR A 90 0.06 9.24 4.56
N PHE A 91 -0.21 7.97 4.26
CA PHE A 91 -1.05 7.57 3.12
C PHE A 91 -2.53 7.48 3.48
N TYR A 92 -2.90 7.37 4.76
CA TYR A 92 -4.29 7.27 5.16
C TYR A 92 -5.02 8.61 5.10
N ASN A 93 -6.21 8.63 4.50
CA ASN A 93 -7.08 9.79 4.44
C ASN A 93 -8.54 9.36 4.50
N LYS A 94 -9.31 9.87 5.47
CA LYS A 94 -10.72 9.49 5.68
C LYS A 94 -11.61 9.76 4.46
N LYS A 95 -11.37 10.87 3.73
CA LYS A 95 -12.14 11.20 2.51
C LYS A 95 -11.79 10.21 1.39
N ALA A 96 -10.49 9.89 1.24
CA ALA A 96 -10.05 8.86 0.29
C ALA A 96 -10.63 7.48 0.64
N HIS A 97 -10.68 7.12 1.93
CA HIS A 97 -11.29 5.87 2.40
C HIS A 97 -12.75 5.75 1.96
N LYS A 98 -13.56 6.78 2.23
CA LYS A 98 -14.96 6.80 1.78
C LYS A 98 -15.09 6.66 0.26
N LYS A 99 -14.22 7.31 -0.51
CA LYS A 99 -14.21 7.23 -1.97
C LYS A 99 -13.82 5.85 -2.47
N ILE A 100 -12.81 5.23 -1.85
CA ILE A 100 -12.37 3.87 -2.17
C ILE A 100 -13.47 2.86 -1.86
N HIS A 101 -14.08 2.93 -0.68
CA HIS A 101 -15.22 2.09 -0.30
C HIS A 101 -16.37 2.20 -1.32
N HIS A 102 -16.77 3.42 -1.69
CA HIS A 102 -17.80 3.64 -2.72
C HIS A 102 -17.40 3.06 -4.10
N LEU A 103 -16.12 3.15 -4.48
CA LEU A 103 -15.64 2.51 -5.72
C LEU A 103 -15.74 0.98 -5.64
N ILE A 104 -15.41 0.38 -4.51
CA ILE A 104 -15.54 -1.06 -4.27
C ILE A 104 -17.02 -1.47 -4.37
N GLU A 105 -17.91 -0.76 -3.70
CA GLU A 105 -19.35 -1.00 -3.79
C GLU A 105 -19.88 -0.86 -5.22
N ARG A 106 -19.47 0.18 -5.94
CA ARG A 106 -19.90 0.44 -7.33
C ARG A 106 -19.45 -0.63 -8.31
N HIS A 107 -18.22 -1.09 -8.17
CA HIS A 107 -17.62 -2.01 -9.13
C HIS A 107 -17.85 -3.49 -8.77
N GLN A 108 -18.21 -3.79 -7.52
CA GLN A 108 -18.44 -5.16 -7.02
C GLN A 108 -17.32 -6.13 -7.47
N PRO A 109 -16.05 -5.89 -7.06
CA PRO A 109 -14.94 -6.75 -7.46
C PRO A 109 -15.00 -8.11 -6.77
N ASP A 110 -14.48 -9.14 -7.46
CA ASP A 110 -14.32 -10.48 -6.89
C ASP A 110 -13.15 -10.55 -5.91
N MET A 111 -12.15 -9.66 -6.09
CA MET A 111 -10.94 -9.62 -5.28
C MET A 111 -10.42 -8.19 -5.13
N LEU A 112 -9.90 -7.87 -3.95
CA LEU A 112 -9.14 -6.66 -3.68
C LEU A 112 -7.65 -6.98 -3.67
N PHE A 113 -6.84 -6.14 -4.28
CA PHE A 113 -5.38 -6.25 -4.27
C PHE A 113 -4.78 -4.93 -3.78
N GLY A 114 -4.11 -4.97 -2.62
CA GLY A 114 -3.38 -3.83 -2.07
C GLY A 114 -1.88 -3.99 -2.24
N GLN A 115 -1.20 -2.99 -2.80
CA GLN A 115 0.26 -2.97 -2.84
C GLN A 115 0.82 -2.19 -1.66
N MET A 116 1.72 -2.81 -0.92
CA MET A 116 2.35 -2.33 0.30
C MET A 116 1.36 -2.15 1.47
N ILE A 117 1.83 -2.38 2.67
CA ILE A 117 1.01 -2.22 3.89
C ILE A 117 0.49 -0.79 4.11
N ARG A 118 1.03 0.18 3.38
CA ARG A 118 0.60 1.60 3.40
C ARG A 118 -0.86 1.80 3.00
N VAL A 119 -1.44 0.88 2.24
CA VAL A 119 -2.85 0.91 1.83
C VAL A 119 -3.73 -0.07 2.62
N ALA A 120 -3.17 -0.83 3.56
CA ALA A 120 -3.90 -1.84 4.30
C ALA A 120 -5.12 -1.29 5.04
N GLU A 121 -5.01 -0.09 5.67
CA GLU A 121 -6.13 0.55 6.39
C GLU A 121 -7.37 0.82 5.51
N TYR A 122 -7.23 0.84 4.21
CA TYR A 122 -8.36 1.02 3.28
C TYR A 122 -9.09 -0.27 2.98
N LEU A 123 -8.40 -1.42 3.10
CA LEU A 123 -8.91 -2.72 2.64
C LEU A 123 -9.17 -3.71 3.78
N ARG A 124 -8.47 -3.60 4.91
CA ARG A 124 -8.46 -4.62 5.96
C ARG A 124 -9.85 -4.96 6.51
N HIS A 125 -10.78 -4.01 6.51
CA HIS A 125 -12.14 -4.19 7.02
C HIS A 125 -13.18 -4.49 5.92
N GLU A 126 -12.77 -4.54 4.66
CA GLU A 126 -13.67 -4.95 3.58
C GLU A 126 -13.95 -6.46 3.65
N LYS A 127 -15.17 -6.86 3.26
CA LYS A 127 -15.59 -8.28 3.31
C LYS A 127 -15.16 -9.08 2.10
N THR A 128 -14.87 -8.42 0.99
CA THR A 128 -14.41 -9.03 -0.26
C THR A 128 -13.05 -9.69 -0.04
N LYS A 129 -12.81 -10.86 -0.64
CA LYS A 129 -11.52 -11.56 -0.63
C LYS A 129 -10.41 -10.60 -1.01
N LYS A 130 -9.33 -10.58 -0.22
CA LYS A 130 -8.29 -9.55 -0.35
C LYS A 130 -6.88 -10.08 -0.23
N THR A 131 -6.03 -9.52 -1.08
CA THR A 131 -4.59 -9.78 -1.14
C THR A 131 -3.83 -8.54 -0.70
N ILE A 132 -2.75 -8.72 0.06
CA ILE A 132 -1.75 -7.70 0.32
C ILE A 132 -0.40 -8.12 -0.23
N ASP A 133 0.20 -7.29 -1.10
CA ASP A 133 1.59 -7.43 -1.52
C ASP A 133 2.45 -6.59 -0.58
N TYR A 134 3.15 -7.22 0.36
CA TYR A 134 4.06 -6.52 1.28
C TYR A 134 5.18 -5.83 0.51
N GLN A 135 5.58 -6.40 -0.61
CA GLN A 135 6.71 -6.00 -1.43
C GLN A 135 8.04 -6.23 -0.72
N ASP A 136 8.29 -5.50 0.37
CA ASP A 136 9.41 -5.62 1.30
C ASP A 136 8.93 -5.43 2.75
N VAL A 137 9.78 -5.74 3.71
CA VAL A 137 9.48 -5.54 5.14
C VAL A 137 9.89 -4.13 5.53
N LEU A 138 8.90 -3.22 5.59
CA LEU A 138 9.14 -1.80 5.88
C LEU A 138 9.77 -1.58 7.27
N SER A 139 9.45 -2.43 8.26
CA SER A 139 10.05 -2.37 9.57
C SER A 139 11.57 -2.56 9.50
N MET A 140 12.05 -3.54 8.71
CA MET A 140 13.48 -3.77 8.54
C MET A 140 14.18 -2.60 7.84
N GLY A 141 13.50 -1.92 6.91
CA GLY A 141 13.99 -0.67 6.33
C GLY A 141 14.22 0.42 7.38
N MET A 142 13.32 0.53 8.37
CA MET A 142 13.49 1.49 9.48
C MET A 142 14.58 1.06 10.45
N LYS A 143 14.72 -0.24 10.73
CA LYS A 143 15.83 -0.76 11.55
C LYS A 143 17.17 -0.41 10.95
N ARG A 144 17.41 -0.71 9.68
CA ARG A 144 18.65 -0.37 8.97
C ARG A 144 18.92 1.14 8.99
N ARG A 145 17.89 1.98 8.84
CA ARG A 145 18.04 3.44 8.95
C ARG A 145 18.42 3.87 10.36
N SER A 146 17.90 3.24 11.41
CA SER A 146 18.25 3.58 12.79
C SER A 146 19.71 3.28 13.12
N GLU A 147 20.32 2.28 12.48
CA GLU A 147 21.70 1.88 12.69
C GLU A 147 22.69 2.96 12.20
N ILE A 148 22.40 3.56 11.03
CA ILE A 148 23.26 4.54 10.37
C ILE A 148 22.86 6.02 10.66
N ALA A 149 21.74 6.25 11.32
CA ALA A 149 21.24 7.59 11.59
C ALA A 149 22.05 8.32 12.66
N PRO A 150 22.11 9.67 12.63
CA PRO A 150 22.61 10.47 13.73
C PRO A 150 21.89 10.13 15.05
N PHE A 151 22.60 10.21 16.18
CA PHE A 151 22.11 9.76 17.49
C PHE A 151 20.74 10.34 17.88
N PHE A 152 20.49 11.62 17.56
CA PHE A 152 19.22 12.30 17.87
C PHE A 152 18.03 11.83 17.02
N MET A 153 18.27 11.19 15.86
CA MET A 153 17.21 10.61 15.01
C MET A 153 16.96 9.13 15.30
N LYS A 154 17.89 8.42 15.91
CA LYS A 154 17.74 6.99 16.23
C LYS A 154 16.45 6.66 16.99
N PRO A 155 16.04 7.43 18.03
CA PRO A 155 14.79 7.16 18.74
C PRO A 155 13.56 7.17 17.84
N ILE A 156 13.50 8.09 16.86
CA ILE A 156 12.38 8.21 15.92
C ILE A 156 12.32 6.98 15.00
N PHE A 157 13.45 6.58 14.42
CA PHE A 157 13.50 5.39 13.55
C PHE A 157 13.23 4.10 14.32
N ASN A 158 13.72 3.98 15.56
CA ASN A 158 13.44 2.82 16.42
C ASN A 158 11.97 2.75 16.83
N MET A 159 11.34 3.87 17.12
CA MET A 159 9.89 3.93 17.38
C MET A 159 9.11 3.48 16.15
N GLU A 160 9.44 4.02 14.96
CA GLU A 160 8.77 3.66 13.72
C GLU A 160 9.00 2.18 13.37
N TYR A 161 10.21 1.65 13.57
CA TYR A 161 10.51 0.22 13.43
C TYR A 161 9.58 -0.65 14.27
N ARG A 162 9.45 -0.33 15.57
CA ARG A 162 8.59 -1.11 16.49
C ARG A 162 7.11 -1.05 16.08
N ARG A 163 6.64 0.12 15.67
CA ARG A 163 5.26 0.32 15.21
C ARG A 163 4.98 -0.44 13.92
N LEU A 164 5.90 -0.36 12.95
CA LEU A 164 5.77 -1.10 11.69
C LEU A 164 5.81 -2.60 11.94
N LYS A 165 6.75 -3.10 12.75
CA LYS A 165 6.85 -4.53 13.08
C LYS A 165 5.55 -5.06 13.69
N LYS A 166 4.99 -4.32 14.67
CA LYS A 166 3.68 -4.66 15.24
C LYS A 166 2.56 -4.59 14.22
N TYR A 167 2.55 -3.58 13.38
CA TYR A 167 1.51 -3.38 12.37
C TYR A 167 1.55 -4.46 11.28
N GLU A 168 2.74 -4.84 10.81
CA GLU A 168 2.95 -5.95 9.88
C GLU A 168 2.40 -7.27 10.42
N HIS A 169 2.55 -7.51 11.73
CA HIS A 169 1.95 -8.63 12.44
C HIS A 169 0.42 -8.50 12.52
N ASP A 170 -0.08 -7.36 13.01
CA ASP A 170 -1.50 -7.16 13.31
C ASP A 170 -2.41 -7.24 12.08
N ILE A 171 -1.92 -6.85 10.88
CA ILE A 171 -2.71 -6.92 9.65
C ILE A 171 -2.65 -8.27 8.95
N PHE A 172 -1.80 -9.19 9.40
CA PHE A 172 -1.52 -10.44 8.69
C PHE A 172 -2.78 -11.27 8.46
N ASP A 173 -3.59 -11.48 9.50
CA ASP A 173 -4.82 -12.26 9.42
C ASP A 173 -6.01 -11.49 8.81
N ASP A 174 -5.87 -10.18 8.57
CA ASP A 174 -6.90 -9.39 7.89
C ASP A 174 -6.95 -9.65 6.37
N PHE A 175 -5.91 -10.28 5.80
CA PHE A 175 -5.81 -10.55 4.37
C PHE A 175 -5.78 -12.05 4.07
N ASP A 176 -6.55 -12.48 3.07
CA ASP A 176 -6.65 -13.90 2.69
C ASP A 176 -5.37 -14.39 2.01
N ILE A 177 -4.76 -13.55 1.16
CA ILE A 177 -3.54 -13.86 0.43
C ILE A 177 -2.49 -12.79 0.73
N LYS A 178 -1.28 -13.23 1.01
CA LYS A 178 -0.10 -12.39 1.26
C LYS A 178 0.99 -12.74 0.26
N THR A 179 1.63 -11.72 -0.34
CA THR A 179 2.77 -11.90 -1.24
C THR A 179 3.93 -11.02 -0.81
N ILE A 180 5.16 -11.45 -1.11
CA ILE A 180 6.39 -10.71 -0.84
C ILE A 180 7.43 -10.98 -1.93
N ILE A 181 8.44 -10.12 -2.09
CA ILE A 181 9.41 -10.26 -3.19
C ILE A 181 10.39 -11.40 -2.94
N SER A 182 10.85 -11.56 -1.69
CA SER A 182 11.90 -12.51 -1.37
C SER A 182 11.61 -13.36 -0.15
N LYS A 183 12.12 -14.59 -0.14
CA LYS A 183 12.08 -15.46 1.04
C LYS A 183 12.79 -14.82 2.23
N GLN A 184 13.89 -14.11 2.00
CA GLN A 184 14.63 -13.40 3.05
C GLN A 184 13.75 -12.35 3.74
N ASP A 185 12.98 -11.57 2.98
CA ASP A 185 12.04 -10.59 3.57
C ASP A 185 10.91 -11.29 4.30
N ARG A 186 10.37 -12.39 3.76
CA ARG A 186 9.35 -13.19 4.43
C ARG A 186 9.80 -13.63 5.83
N ASP A 187 11.05 -14.06 5.97
CA ASP A 187 11.59 -14.56 7.22
C ASP A 187 11.69 -13.46 8.31
N PHE A 188 11.64 -12.18 7.93
CA PHE A 188 11.58 -11.05 8.86
C PHE A 188 10.17 -10.72 9.36
N ILE A 189 9.12 -11.24 8.72
CA ILE A 189 7.74 -11.07 9.20
C ILE A 189 7.57 -11.88 10.50
N ASP A 190 7.20 -11.18 11.55
CA ASP A 190 7.04 -11.77 12.90
C ASP A 190 5.61 -12.31 13.06
N HIS A 191 5.32 -13.44 12.39
CA HIS A 191 4.02 -14.10 12.46
C HIS A 191 4.17 -15.61 12.38
N SER A 192 3.35 -16.37 13.14
CA SER A 192 3.41 -17.84 13.18
C SER A 192 3.10 -18.50 11.83
N LYS A 193 2.27 -17.85 11.01
CA LYS A 193 1.88 -18.33 9.68
C LYS A 193 2.65 -17.65 8.54
N ARG A 194 3.82 -17.06 8.81
CA ARG A 194 4.61 -16.35 7.78
C ARG A 194 4.96 -17.21 6.57
N ASP A 195 5.03 -18.53 6.74
CA ASP A 195 5.33 -19.46 5.64
C ASP A 195 4.17 -19.61 4.63
N GLU A 196 2.97 -19.11 4.95
CA GLU A 196 1.85 -18.99 4.02
C GLU A 196 2.00 -17.81 3.04
N ILE A 197 3.00 -16.93 3.23
CA ILE A 197 3.29 -15.83 2.31
C ILE A 197 3.91 -16.40 1.02
N LEU A 198 3.33 -16.04 -0.12
CA LEU A 198 3.74 -16.46 -1.45
C LEU A 198 4.87 -15.60 -2.01
#